data_2319c3e4a047e9c93522279dcab39dcb
#
_entry.id   2319c3e4a047e9c93522279dcab39dcb
#
_cell.length_a   1.000
_cell.length_b   1.000
_cell.length_c   1.000
_cell.angle_alpha   90.00
_cell.angle_beta   90.00
_cell.angle_gamma   90.00
#
_symmetry.space_group_name_H-M   'P 1'
#
loop_
_entity.id
_entity.type
_entity.pdbx_description
1 polymer ?
#
loop_
_entity_poly.entity_id
_entity_poly.type
_entity_poly.pdbx_seq_one_letter_code
_entity_poly.pdbx_strand_id
1 'polypeptide(L)'
;MEIRSVNREELDKVVQLWIELVKNQRQYDRFFQLRSDGPENMKTRLKGYIDEENFLLPVVIVEKRIVGYALAQITAYPPFFETDTLCEIRHMFIKEPFRNKKHGTRLLEHIKSWTQEKGVKRMELLVAVDNEQAIKFYRSLGFNNFCLRMVNHLT
;
A
#
# COMPACT_ATOMS: atom_id res chain seq x y z
N MET A 1 11.93 -16.22 2.93
CA MET A 1 10.93 -15.16 2.79
C MET A 1 9.70 -15.73 2.11
N GLU A 2 8.54 -15.45 2.65
CA GLU A 2 7.21 -15.84 2.15
C GLU A 2 6.36 -14.57 1.93
N ILE A 3 5.51 -14.59 0.90
CA ILE A 3 4.47 -13.57 0.69
C ILE A 3 3.14 -14.31 0.52
N ARG A 4 2.16 -13.92 1.30
CA ARG A 4 0.80 -14.47 1.27
C ARG A 4 -0.21 -13.46 1.79
N SER A 5 -1.48 -13.71 1.55
CA SER A 5 -2.54 -12.93 2.18
C SER A 5 -2.47 -13.04 3.71
N VAL A 6 -2.84 -11.97 4.38
CA VAL A 6 -2.90 -11.93 5.85
C VAL A 6 -4.04 -12.81 6.38
N ASN A 7 -3.85 -13.38 7.55
CA ASN A 7 -4.92 -14.04 8.31
C ASN A 7 -5.60 -13.04 9.25
N ARG A 8 -6.87 -13.27 9.61
CA ARG A 8 -7.63 -12.37 10.51
C ARG A 8 -6.95 -12.12 11.86
N GLU A 9 -6.31 -13.14 12.41
CA GLU A 9 -5.60 -13.08 13.70
C GLU A 9 -4.30 -12.26 13.63
N GLU A 10 -3.82 -11.99 12.43
CA GLU A 10 -2.59 -11.22 12.20
C GLU A 10 -2.83 -9.72 11.97
N LEU A 11 -4.09 -9.28 11.91
CA LEU A 11 -4.43 -7.89 11.59
C LEU A 11 -3.82 -6.88 12.56
N ASP A 12 -3.68 -7.22 13.84
CA ASP A 12 -3.00 -6.35 14.81
C ASP A 12 -1.54 -6.07 14.42
N LYS A 13 -0.85 -7.07 13.88
CA LYS A 13 0.53 -6.90 13.38
C LYS A 13 0.58 -5.98 12.15
N VAL A 14 -0.41 -6.09 11.27
CA VAL A 14 -0.52 -5.19 10.11
C VAL A 14 -0.84 -3.76 10.57
N VAL A 15 -1.72 -3.57 11.54
CA VAL A 15 -2.00 -2.24 12.12
C VAL A 15 -0.74 -1.62 12.72
N GLN A 16 0.11 -2.38 13.40
CA GLN A 16 1.39 -1.87 13.90
C GLN A 16 2.32 -1.41 12.74
N LEU A 17 2.40 -2.16 11.65
CA LEU A 17 3.15 -1.74 10.46
C LEU A 17 2.55 -0.49 9.81
N TRP A 18 1.22 -0.37 9.78
CA TRP A 18 0.55 0.81 9.29
C TRP A 18 0.84 2.05 10.16
N ILE A 19 0.89 1.92 11.48
CA ILE A 19 1.29 3.01 12.38
C ILE A 19 2.71 3.47 12.06
N GLU A 20 3.64 2.55 11.83
CA GLU A 20 5.01 2.90 11.43
C GLU A 20 5.03 3.61 10.06
N LEU A 21 4.23 3.15 9.09
CA LEU A 21 4.08 3.80 7.79
C LEU A 21 3.57 5.24 7.94
N VAL A 22 2.51 5.46 8.72
CA VAL A 22 1.93 6.79 8.93
C VAL A 22 2.91 7.72 9.64
N LYS A 23 3.65 7.23 10.64
CA LYS A 23 4.72 8.00 11.29
C LYS A 23 5.80 8.44 10.29
N ASN A 24 6.17 7.57 9.35
CA ASN A 24 7.12 7.93 8.29
C ASN A 24 6.55 8.98 7.33
N GLN A 25 5.27 8.88 6.97
CA GLN A 25 4.60 9.84 6.09
C GLN A 25 4.41 11.22 6.74
N ARG A 26 4.32 11.29 8.06
CA ARG A 26 4.16 12.54 8.79
C ARG A 26 5.31 13.53 8.56
N GLN A 27 6.50 13.07 8.20
CA GLN A 27 7.61 13.95 7.84
C GLN A 27 7.34 14.78 6.56
N TYR A 28 6.43 14.32 5.70
CA TYR A 28 6.09 14.98 4.44
C TYR A 28 4.87 15.89 4.56
N ASP A 29 3.89 15.53 5.42
CA ASP A 29 2.72 16.36 5.69
C ASP A 29 2.13 16.09 7.08
N ARG A 30 1.80 17.18 7.79
CA ARG A 30 1.13 17.14 9.11
C ARG A 30 -0.25 16.48 9.08
N PHE A 31 -0.88 16.32 7.91
CA PHE A 31 -2.14 15.59 7.74
C PHE A 31 -2.04 14.15 8.28
N PHE A 32 -0.87 13.52 8.20
CA PHE A 32 -0.63 12.17 8.70
C PHE A 32 -0.46 12.10 10.22
N GLN A 33 -1.22 12.89 10.96
CA GLN A 33 -1.31 12.75 12.40
C GLN A 33 -2.46 11.83 12.78
N LEU A 34 -2.15 10.74 13.50
CA LEU A 34 -3.16 9.79 13.92
C LEU A 34 -4.02 10.34 15.06
N ARG A 35 -5.32 10.07 14.97
CA ARG A 35 -6.25 10.18 16.09
C ARG A 35 -6.00 9.04 17.07
N SER A 36 -6.42 9.21 18.32
CA SER A 36 -6.30 8.16 19.35
C SER A 36 -7.02 6.85 18.99
N ASP A 37 -8.17 6.95 18.30
CA ASP A 37 -8.97 5.82 17.81
C ASP A 37 -8.56 5.32 16.40
N GLY A 38 -7.56 5.96 15.79
CA GLY A 38 -7.09 5.64 14.44
C GLY A 38 -6.71 4.17 14.23
N PRO A 39 -5.90 3.56 15.12
CA PRO A 39 -5.53 2.15 15.00
C PRO A 39 -6.72 1.19 15.02
N GLU A 40 -7.71 1.42 15.90
CA GLU A 40 -8.91 0.57 15.97
C GLU A 40 -9.80 0.74 14.73
N ASN A 41 -9.95 1.97 14.24
CA ASN A 41 -10.66 2.25 13.00
C ASN A 41 -9.98 1.57 11.79
N MET A 42 -8.65 1.58 11.73
CA MET A 42 -7.92 0.88 10.67
C MET A 42 -8.13 -0.64 10.77
N LYS A 43 -8.05 -1.22 11.96
CA LYS A 43 -8.31 -2.65 12.16
C LYS A 43 -9.71 -3.05 11.67
N THR A 44 -10.72 -2.26 11.99
CA THR A 44 -12.10 -2.49 11.54
C THR A 44 -12.21 -2.46 10.02
N ARG A 45 -11.54 -1.49 9.35
CA ARG A 45 -11.50 -1.43 7.88
C ARG A 45 -10.81 -2.65 7.27
N LEU A 46 -9.65 -3.04 7.80
CA LEU A 46 -8.92 -4.20 7.29
C LEU A 46 -9.71 -5.50 7.44
N LYS A 47 -10.49 -5.66 8.51
CA LYS A 47 -11.42 -6.78 8.67
C LYS A 47 -12.47 -6.84 7.56
N GLY A 48 -12.97 -5.69 7.12
CA GLY A 48 -13.89 -5.62 5.99
C GLY A 48 -13.21 -6.00 4.67
N TYR A 49 -12.03 -5.45 4.42
CA TYR A 49 -11.32 -5.65 3.15
C TYR A 49 -10.82 -7.07 2.91
N ILE A 50 -10.52 -7.82 3.97
CA ILE A 50 -9.93 -9.16 3.85
C ILE A 50 -10.88 -10.17 3.16
N ASP A 51 -12.18 -9.92 3.18
CA ASP A 51 -13.21 -10.77 2.58
C ASP A 51 -13.66 -10.28 1.19
N GLU A 52 -13.17 -9.14 0.74
CA GLU A 52 -13.58 -8.53 -0.50
C GLU A 52 -12.64 -8.90 -1.65
N GLU A 53 -13.20 -9.42 -2.76
CA GLU A 53 -12.42 -9.89 -3.91
C GLU A 53 -11.64 -8.79 -4.65
N ASN A 54 -12.06 -7.54 -4.48
CA ASN A 54 -11.38 -6.37 -5.08
C ASN A 54 -10.27 -5.80 -4.19
N PHE A 55 -9.99 -6.40 -3.04
CA PHE A 55 -8.87 -6.05 -2.17
C PHE A 55 -7.84 -7.17 -2.11
N LEU A 56 -6.58 -6.78 -1.98
CA LEU A 56 -5.47 -7.65 -1.67
C LEU A 56 -4.68 -7.07 -0.50
N LEU A 57 -4.52 -7.87 0.57
CA LEU A 57 -3.76 -7.50 1.77
C LEU A 57 -2.63 -8.52 2.00
N PRO A 58 -1.53 -8.46 1.23
CA PRO A 58 -0.42 -9.39 1.38
C PRO A 58 0.53 -8.93 2.49
N VAL A 59 1.13 -9.91 3.15
CA VAL A 59 2.19 -9.72 4.15
C VAL A 59 3.49 -10.36 3.69
N VAL A 60 4.61 -9.76 4.09
CA VAL A 60 5.96 -10.29 3.89
C VAL A 60 6.43 -10.92 5.20
N ILE A 61 6.80 -12.19 5.14
CA ILE A 61 7.24 -12.97 6.30
C ILE A 61 8.71 -13.35 6.11
N VAL A 62 9.53 -13.02 7.10
CA VAL A 62 10.93 -13.40 7.20
C VAL A 62 11.17 -13.98 8.59
N GLU A 63 11.77 -15.18 8.67
CA GLU A 63 12.01 -15.87 9.94
C GLU A 63 10.76 -15.93 10.85
N LYS A 64 9.61 -16.30 10.26
CA LYS A 64 8.30 -16.40 10.94
C LYS A 64 7.75 -15.07 11.49
N ARG A 65 8.33 -13.93 11.13
CA ARG A 65 7.86 -12.59 11.53
C ARG A 65 7.30 -11.83 10.35
N ILE A 66 6.18 -11.16 10.53
CA ILE A 66 5.65 -10.22 9.55
C ILE A 66 6.50 -8.95 9.61
N VAL A 67 7.19 -8.64 8.51
CA VAL A 67 8.14 -7.52 8.40
C VAL A 67 7.70 -6.47 7.39
N GLY A 68 6.61 -6.71 6.67
CA GLY A 68 6.05 -5.78 5.71
C GLY A 68 4.67 -6.21 5.27
N TYR A 69 3.97 -5.29 4.63
CA TYR A 69 2.64 -5.51 4.07
C TYR A 69 2.35 -4.54 2.94
N ALA A 70 1.30 -4.82 2.18
CA ALA A 70 0.68 -3.87 1.29
C ALA A 70 -0.85 -3.95 1.39
N LEU A 71 -1.53 -2.91 0.94
CA LEU A 71 -2.96 -2.88 0.67
C LEU A 71 -3.16 -2.39 -0.75
N ALA A 72 -3.73 -3.22 -1.59
CA ALA A 72 -4.11 -2.90 -2.95
C ALA A 72 -5.61 -3.06 -3.15
N GLN A 73 -6.20 -2.22 -3.99
CA GLN A 73 -7.63 -2.26 -4.31
C GLN A 73 -7.83 -2.11 -5.81
N ILE A 74 -8.69 -2.95 -6.39
CA ILE A 74 -9.22 -2.72 -7.73
C ILE A 74 -10.41 -1.78 -7.62
N THR A 75 -10.33 -0.65 -8.32
CA THR A 75 -11.32 0.43 -8.31
C THR A 75 -11.85 0.63 -9.73
N ALA A 76 -13.16 0.89 -9.86
CA ALA A 76 -13.78 1.26 -11.12
C ALA A 76 -13.56 2.75 -11.44
N TYR A 77 -13.28 3.04 -12.69
CA TYR A 77 -13.37 4.38 -13.27
C TYR A 77 -14.79 4.65 -13.79
N PRO A 78 -15.16 5.92 -13.98
CA PRO A 78 -16.39 6.24 -14.69
C PRO A 78 -16.44 5.60 -16.08
N PRO A 79 -17.60 5.08 -16.52
CA PRO A 79 -17.71 4.22 -17.71
C PRO A 79 -17.60 4.97 -19.05
N PHE A 80 -17.12 6.19 -19.06
CA PHE A 80 -16.86 6.99 -20.27
C PHE A 80 -15.38 6.96 -20.71
N PHE A 81 -14.52 6.22 -20.01
CA PHE A 81 -13.14 5.95 -20.44
C PHE A 81 -13.00 4.51 -20.93
N GLU A 82 -12.09 4.28 -21.88
CA GLU A 82 -11.75 2.91 -22.31
C GLU A 82 -11.19 2.04 -21.20
N THR A 83 -10.41 2.66 -20.29
CA THR A 83 -9.96 2.00 -19.07
C THR A 83 -11.01 2.22 -17.99
N ASP A 84 -11.69 1.16 -17.62
CA ASP A 84 -12.80 1.17 -16.65
C ASP A 84 -12.38 0.70 -15.25
N THR A 85 -11.18 0.15 -15.11
CA THR A 85 -10.66 -0.36 -13.84
C THR A 85 -9.16 -0.07 -13.68
N LEU A 86 -8.75 0.14 -12.43
CA LEU A 86 -7.34 0.25 -12.07
C LEU A 86 -7.07 -0.45 -10.73
N CYS A 87 -5.82 -0.82 -10.50
CA CYS A 87 -5.34 -1.24 -9.19
C CYS A 87 -4.67 -0.06 -8.48
N GLU A 88 -5.23 0.37 -7.38
CA GLU A 88 -4.63 1.37 -6.49
C GLU A 88 -3.82 0.67 -5.39
N ILE A 89 -2.52 0.95 -5.31
CA ILE A 89 -1.70 0.55 -4.17
C ILE A 89 -1.84 1.61 -3.10
N ARG A 90 -2.67 1.35 -2.11
CA ARG A 90 -2.99 2.30 -1.04
C ARG A 90 -1.92 2.36 0.04
N HIS A 91 -1.37 1.20 0.38
CA HIS A 91 -0.29 1.07 1.35
C HIS A 91 0.77 0.12 0.83
N MET A 92 2.01 0.44 1.11
CA MET A 92 3.13 -0.48 0.93
C MET A 92 4.22 -0.11 1.93
N PHE A 93 4.61 -1.04 2.78
CA PHE A 93 5.57 -0.80 3.83
C PHE A 93 6.44 -2.03 4.11
N ILE A 94 7.74 -1.81 4.23
CA ILE A 94 8.71 -2.79 4.73
C ILE A 94 9.46 -2.14 5.88
N LYS A 95 9.57 -2.84 7.00
CA LYS A 95 10.37 -2.41 8.14
C LYS A 95 11.81 -2.10 7.74
N GLU A 96 12.37 -1.02 8.26
CA GLU A 96 13.68 -0.51 7.88
C GLU A 96 14.79 -1.56 7.87
N PRO A 97 14.97 -2.44 8.89
CA PRO A 97 16.03 -3.46 8.87
C PRO A 97 15.90 -4.50 7.74
N PHE A 98 14.73 -4.55 7.09
CA PHE A 98 14.42 -5.50 6.01
C PHE A 98 14.37 -4.85 4.62
N ARG A 99 14.65 -3.54 4.53
CA ARG A 99 14.75 -2.83 3.24
C ARG A 99 16.01 -3.20 2.48
N ASN A 100 16.05 -2.86 1.19
CA ASN A 100 17.19 -3.12 0.29
C ASN A 100 17.56 -4.62 0.12
N LYS A 101 16.64 -5.52 0.46
CA LYS A 101 16.78 -6.98 0.36
C LYS A 101 15.77 -7.59 -0.63
N LYS A 102 15.29 -6.79 -1.59
CA LYS A 102 14.31 -7.16 -2.62
C LYS A 102 12.91 -7.52 -2.08
N HIS A 103 12.64 -7.35 -0.80
CA HIS A 103 11.33 -7.67 -0.22
C HIS A 103 10.21 -6.80 -0.81
N GLY A 104 10.47 -5.50 -0.96
CA GLY A 104 9.53 -4.58 -1.60
C GLY A 104 9.28 -4.92 -3.07
N THR A 105 10.32 -5.24 -3.83
CA THR A 105 10.20 -5.67 -5.23
C THR A 105 9.30 -6.89 -5.36
N ARG A 106 9.56 -7.93 -4.58
CA ARG A 106 8.74 -9.15 -4.62
C ARG A 106 7.29 -8.93 -4.16
N LEU A 107 7.09 -8.04 -3.18
CA LEU A 107 5.75 -7.67 -2.74
C LEU A 107 4.98 -6.97 -3.87
N LEU A 108 5.64 -6.06 -4.60
CA LEU A 108 5.04 -5.37 -5.74
C LEU A 108 4.77 -6.34 -6.91
N GLU A 109 5.68 -7.26 -7.18
CA GLU A 109 5.47 -8.33 -8.19
C GLU A 109 4.26 -9.21 -7.85
N HIS A 110 4.06 -9.54 -6.58
CA HIS A 110 2.88 -10.27 -6.10
C HIS A 110 1.58 -9.50 -6.38
N ILE A 111 1.55 -8.19 -6.08
CA ILE A 111 0.40 -7.32 -6.38
C ILE A 111 0.17 -7.23 -7.89
N LYS A 112 1.23 -7.09 -8.68
CA LYS A 112 1.17 -7.02 -10.14
C LYS A 112 0.56 -8.30 -10.73
N SER A 113 0.99 -9.46 -10.27
CA SER A 113 0.42 -10.75 -10.72
C SER A 113 -1.07 -10.84 -10.43
N TRP A 114 -1.49 -10.53 -9.18
CA TRP A 114 -2.89 -10.49 -8.81
C TRP A 114 -3.71 -9.49 -9.66
N THR A 115 -3.16 -8.30 -9.92
CA THR A 115 -3.79 -7.29 -10.77
C THR A 115 -4.02 -7.82 -12.20
N GLN A 116 -3.02 -8.50 -12.77
CA GLN A 116 -3.10 -9.10 -14.10
C GLN A 116 -4.09 -10.26 -14.16
N GLU A 117 -4.15 -11.12 -13.14
CA GLU A 117 -5.13 -12.20 -13.01
C GLU A 117 -6.58 -11.68 -12.99
N LYS A 118 -6.79 -10.49 -12.42
CA LYS A 118 -8.09 -9.79 -12.45
C LYS A 118 -8.38 -9.06 -13.77
N GLY A 119 -7.49 -9.16 -14.78
CA GLY A 119 -7.64 -8.51 -16.07
C GLY A 119 -7.39 -6.99 -16.09
N VAL A 120 -6.90 -6.44 -14.99
CA VAL A 120 -6.64 -5.00 -14.83
C VAL A 120 -5.27 -4.67 -15.43
N LYS A 121 -5.22 -3.59 -16.24
CA LYS A 121 -4.01 -3.20 -17.00
C LYS A 121 -3.31 -1.96 -16.47
N ARG A 122 -3.87 -1.30 -15.46
CA ARG A 122 -3.35 -0.06 -14.89
C ARG A 122 -3.16 -0.18 -13.39
N MET A 123 -2.00 0.24 -12.92
CA MET A 123 -1.68 0.34 -11.48
C MET A 123 -1.32 1.78 -11.15
N GLU A 124 -1.82 2.28 -10.04
CA GLU A 124 -1.52 3.64 -9.54
C GLU A 124 -1.15 3.60 -8.06
N LEU A 125 -0.40 4.62 -7.64
CA LEU A 125 -0.10 4.87 -6.24
C LEU A 125 0.14 6.37 -6.01
N LEU A 126 0.06 6.78 -4.76
CA LEU A 126 0.45 8.12 -4.33
C LEU A 126 1.75 8.04 -3.53
N VAL A 127 2.67 8.93 -3.86
CA VAL A 127 3.93 9.10 -3.13
C VAL A 127 4.20 10.59 -2.93
N ALA A 128 4.67 10.97 -1.73
CA ALA A 128 5.05 12.35 -1.45
C ALA A 128 6.20 12.77 -2.39
N VAL A 129 6.12 13.97 -2.96
CA VAL A 129 7.11 14.48 -3.92
C VAL A 129 8.52 14.52 -3.36
N ASP A 130 8.66 14.68 -2.04
CA ASP A 130 9.95 14.73 -1.32
C ASP A 130 10.43 13.34 -0.87
N ASN A 131 9.65 12.28 -1.10
CA ASN A 131 10.06 10.90 -0.81
C ASN A 131 10.87 10.32 -1.96
N GLU A 132 12.08 10.83 -2.14
CA GLU A 132 12.96 10.42 -3.24
C GLU A 132 13.27 8.92 -3.25
N GLN A 133 13.40 8.31 -2.08
CA GLN A 133 13.70 6.87 -1.96
C GLN A 133 12.56 6.04 -2.54
N ALA A 134 11.33 6.33 -2.18
CA ALA A 134 10.16 5.63 -2.72
C ALA A 134 9.99 5.91 -4.22
N ILE A 135 10.17 7.16 -4.67
CA ILE A 135 10.09 7.52 -6.09
C ILE A 135 11.12 6.74 -6.92
N LYS A 136 12.38 6.68 -6.48
CA LYS A 136 13.42 5.88 -7.16
C LYS A 136 13.06 4.40 -7.20
N PHE A 137 12.54 3.86 -6.10
CA PHE A 137 12.09 2.47 -6.03
C PHE A 137 10.98 2.18 -7.05
N TYR A 138 9.89 2.95 -7.06
CA TYR A 138 8.79 2.73 -7.99
C TYR A 138 9.20 2.96 -9.45
N ARG A 139 10.02 3.96 -9.73
CA ARG A 139 10.56 4.18 -11.10
C ARG A 139 11.37 2.99 -11.60
N SER A 140 12.20 2.37 -10.74
CA SER A 140 12.97 1.17 -11.11
C SER A 140 12.08 -0.03 -11.49
N LEU A 141 10.80 0.00 -11.11
CA LEU A 141 9.80 -1.03 -11.37
C LEU A 141 8.76 -0.63 -12.43
N GLY A 142 9.04 0.44 -13.18
CA GLY A 142 8.27 0.86 -14.35
C GLY A 142 7.16 1.88 -14.07
N PHE A 143 7.06 2.43 -12.86
CA PHE A 143 6.13 3.52 -12.59
C PHE A 143 6.69 4.85 -13.08
N ASN A 144 5.81 5.68 -13.64
CA ASN A 144 6.13 7.02 -14.10
C ASN A 144 5.23 8.04 -13.39
N ASN A 145 5.71 9.28 -13.31
CA ASN A 145 4.89 10.37 -12.78
C ASN A 145 3.69 10.60 -13.71
N PHE A 146 2.51 10.68 -13.14
CA PHE A 146 1.28 10.89 -13.89
C PHE A 146 0.61 12.24 -13.58
N CYS A 147 0.42 12.56 -12.31
CA CYS A 147 -0.20 13.81 -11.87
C CYS A 147 0.47 14.37 -10.63
N LEU A 148 0.22 15.63 -10.35
CA LEU A 148 0.63 16.31 -9.13
C LEU A 148 -0.61 16.57 -8.27
N ARG A 149 -0.62 16.06 -7.04
CA ARG A 149 -1.62 16.44 -6.04
C ARG A 149 -1.12 17.66 -5.27
N MET A 150 -1.89 18.72 -5.30
CA MET A 150 -1.60 19.95 -4.58
C MET A 150 -2.48 20.05 -3.34
N VAL A 151 -1.97 20.66 -2.28
CA VAL A 151 -2.69 20.86 -1.02
C VAL A 151 -2.60 22.34 -0.59
N ASN A 152 -3.69 22.85 -0.04
CA ASN A 152 -3.74 24.14 0.64
C ASN A 152 -4.35 23.91 2.04
N HIS A 153 -3.63 24.25 3.09
CA HIS A 153 -4.13 24.18 4.46
C HIS A 153 -4.90 25.47 4.78
N LEU A 154 -6.22 25.38 4.79
CA LEU A 154 -7.07 26.52 5.12
C LEU A 154 -7.00 26.80 6.63
N THR A 155 -6.97 28.07 6.97
CA THR A 155 -7.00 28.58 8.35
C THR A 155 -8.44 28.77 8.86
#